data_31968e7b7c3d9140999444f97451f015
#
_entry.id   31968e7b7c3d9140999444f97451f015
#
_cell.length_a   1.000
_cell.length_b   1.000
_cell.length_c   1.000
_cell.angle_alpha   90.00
_cell.angle_beta   90.00
_cell.angle_gamma   90.00
#
_symmetry.space_group_name_H-M   'P 1'
#
loop_
_entity.id
_entity.type
_entity.pdbx_description
1 polymer ?
#
loop_
_entity_poly.entity_id
_entity_poly.type
_entity_poly.pdbx_seq_one_letter_code
_entity_poly.pdbx_strand_id
1 'polypeptide(L)'
;IYAISLVPGGDSIGIELDYQGVVITGGYKIKVGNESYDPLAKDFKVGDIIVAINNQKVTSIEELSNVIKEGDIANPRYDLTIKRGKETLHHDLQVVYENQQFSTGLYVKDAISGVGTLTFYNPATSTFGALGHAMSDSKLDSEELIQNGNIFESTVTSIKKATTQSSGCLLYTSDAAYEEDS
;
A
#
# COMPACT_ATOMS: atom_id res chain seq x y z
N ILE A 1 38.84 -24.34 7.31
CA ILE A 1 38.26 -23.36 6.37
C ILE A 1 36.95 -23.97 5.87
N TYR A 2 35.83 -23.35 6.20
CA TYR A 2 34.53 -23.77 5.67
C TYR A 2 34.31 -22.99 4.36
N ALA A 3 34.21 -23.70 3.25
CA ALA A 3 33.81 -23.10 1.99
C ALA A 3 32.28 -22.95 1.97
N ILE A 4 31.80 -21.75 1.74
CA ILE A 4 30.37 -21.49 1.51
C ILE A 4 30.17 -21.53 -0.01
N SER A 5 29.27 -22.40 -0.47
CA SER A 5 28.88 -22.45 -1.88
C SER A 5 27.65 -21.56 -2.08
N LEU A 6 27.76 -20.56 -2.92
CA LEU A 6 26.66 -19.65 -3.30
C LEU A 6 26.36 -19.81 -4.78
N VAL A 7 25.08 -19.77 -5.12
CA VAL A 7 24.63 -19.70 -6.52
C VAL A 7 24.47 -18.22 -6.84
N PRO A 8 25.17 -17.68 -7.87
CA PRO A 8 24.99 -16.30 -8.27
C PRO A 8 23.58 -16.10 -8.84
N GLY A 9 22.96 -14.98 -8.49
CA GLY A 9 21.70 -14.51 -9.06
C GLY A 9 21.96 -13.55 -10.22
N GLY A 10 21.06 -12.62 -10.43
CA GLY A 10 21.08 -11.61 -11.49
C GLY A 10 19.65 -11.29 -11.94
N ASP A 11 18.68 -12.06 -11.46
CA ASP A 11 17.27 -11.89 -11.83
C ASP A 11 16.66 -10.67 -11.14
N SER A 12 15.75 -10.01 -11.84
CA SER A 12 14.94 -8.94 -11.27
C SER A 12 13.92 -9.53 -10.30
N ILE A 13 13.76 -8.87 -9.16
CA ILE A 13 12.76 -9.22 -8.15
C ILE A 13 11.84 -8.03 -7.87
N GLY A 14 10.57 -8.32 -7.61
CA GLY A 14 9.63 -7.40 -7.00
C GLY A 14 9.70 -7.53 -5.48
N ILE A 15 9.52 -6.41 -4.80
CA ILE A 15 9.46 -6.35 -3.34
C ILE A 15 8.17 -5.60 -3.00
N GLU A 16 7.36 -6.18 -2.13
CA GLU A 16 6.16 -5.55 -1.59
C GLU A 16 6.23 -5.57 -0.06
N LEU A 17 5.99 -4.42 0.54
CA LEU A 17 5.96 -4.26 1.99
C LEU A 17 4.58 -3.79 2.40
N ASP A 18 3.88 -4.61 3.18
CA ASP A 18 2.54 -4.32 3.67
C ASP A 18 2.60 -3.43 4.91
N TYR A 19 1.76 -2.42 4.96
CA TYR A 19 1.59 -1.60 6.15
C TYR A 19 0.73 -2.29 7.21
N GLN A 20 0.82 -1.82 8.45
CA GLN A 20 0.00 -2.31 9.57
C GLN A 20 -1.49 -1.91 9.49
N GLY A 21 -1.90 -1.32 8.38
CA GLY A 21 -3.24 -0.81 8.12
C GLY A 21 -3.26 0.00 6.85
N VAL A 22 -4.31 0.77 6.63
CA VAL A 22 -4.51 1.56 5.42
C VAL A 22 -4.05 2.99 5.65
N VAL A 23 -2.98 3.39 4.97
CA VAL A 23 -2.32 4.69 5.16
C VAL A 23 -2.97 5.76 4.30
N ILE A 24 -3.30 6.92 4.89
CA ILE A 24 -3.81 8.08 4.18
C ILE A 24 -2.64 8.83 3.53
N THR A 25 -2.64 8.89 2.20
CA THR A 25 -1.59 9.55 1.40
C THR A 25 -1.99 10.91 0.86
N GLY A 26 -3.28 11.23 0.93
CA GLY A 26 -3.84 12.48 0.44
C GLY A 26 -5.36 12.51 0.56
N GLY A 27 -5.96 13.55 0.01
CA GLY A 27 -7.41 13.68 -0.01
C GLY A 27 -7.91 14.58 -1.13
N TYR A 28 -9.21 14.54 -1.33
CA TYR A 28 -9.94 15.37 -2.29
C TYR A 28 -11.33 15.71 -1.74
N LYS A 29 -11.89 16.80 -2.26
CA LYS A 29 -13.22 17.24 -1.86
C LYS A 29 -14.30 16.39 -2.51
N ILE A 30 -15.28 15.95 -1.74
CA ILE A 30 -16.49 15.28 -2.21
C ILE A 30 -17.71 16.15 -1.91
N LYS A 31 -18.80 15.94 -2.64
CA LYS A 31 -20.07 16.63 -2.39
C LYS A 31 -20.98 15.75 -1.54
N VAL A 32 -21.43 16.29 -0.41
CA VAL A 32 -22.38 15.66 0.47
C VAL A 32 -23.67 16.50 0.46
N GLY A 33 -24.62 16.10 -0.36
CA GLY A 33 -25.77 16.94 -0.66
C GLY A 33 -25.33 18.24 -1.35
N ASN A 34 -25.61 19.39 -0.73
CA ASN A 34 -25.22 20.71 -1.24
C ASN A 34 -23.91 21.23 -0.63
N GLU A 35 -23.29 20.49 0.28
CA GLU A 35 -22.08 20.92 0.98
C GLU A 35 -20.84 20.21 0.42
N SER A 36 -19.70 20.91 0.47
CA SER A 36 -18.40 20.35 0.15
C SER A 36 -17.78 19.77 1.42
N TYR A 37 -17.43 18.50 1.39
CA TYR A 37 -16.74 17.82 2.49
C TYR A 37 -15.27 17.54 2.09
N ASP A 38 -14.36 17.97 2.95
CA ASP A 38 -12.93 17.75 2.81
C ASP A 38 -12.44 17.04 4.10
N PRO A 39 -12.17 15.74 4.04
CA PRO A 39 -11.77 15.01 5.23
C PRO A 39 -10.43 15.48 5.82
N LEU A 40 -9.49 15.94 4.97
CA LEU A 40 -8.19 16.44 5.44
C LEU A 40 -8.27 17.83 6.09
N ALA A 41 -9.30 18.61 5.77
CA ALA A 41 -9.49 19.92 6.39
C ALA A 41 -10.08 19.84 7.81
N LYS A 42 -10.61 18.67 8.21
CA LYS A 42 -11.23 18.45 9.51
C LYS A 42 -10.37 17.60 10.43
N ASP A 43 -10.41 16.30 10.22
CA ASP A 43 -10.03 15.33 11.24
C ASP A 43 -8.84 14.48 10.83
N PHE A 44 -8.68 14.20 9.52
CA PHE A 44 -7.66 13.34 9.00
C PHE A 44 -6.40 14.08 8.55
N LYS A 45 -5.26 13.41 8.58
CA LYS A 45 -3.98 13.93 8.10
C LYS A 45 -3.29 12.90 7.21
N VAL A 46 -2.46 13.39 6.30
CA VAL A 46 -1.53 12.54 5.55
C VAL A 46 -0.59 11.87 6.54
N GLY A 47 -0.43 10.55 6.42
CA GLY A 47 0.35 9.72 7.34
C GLY A 47 -0.48 9.05 8.44
N ASP A 48 -1.76 9.37 8.59
CA ASP A 48 -2.65 8.60 9.48
C ASP A 48 -2.81 7.18 8.93
N ILE A 49 -2.89 6.21 9.84
CA ILE A 49 -3.08 4.79 9.50
C ILE A 49 -4.44 4.36 10.01
N ILE A 50 -5.33 4.00 9.12
CA ILE A 50 -6.63 3.40 9.44
C ILE A 50 -6.38 1.95 9.86
N VAL A 51 -6.72 1.61 11.10
CA VAL A 51 -6.53 0.26 11.67
C VAL A 51 -7.86 -0.44 11.98
N ALA A 52 -8.95 0.30 12.02
CA ALA A 52 -10.29 -0.27 12.15
C ALA A 52 -11.36 0.66 11.57
N ILE A 53 -12.48 0.09 11.17
CA ILE A 53 -13.72 0.76 10.74
C ILE A 53 -14.88 0.15 11.49
N ASN A 54 -15.70 0.96 12.18
CA ASN A 54 -16.81 0.51 13.02
C ASN A 54 -16.39 -0.60 14.00
N ASN A 55 -15.22 -0.44 14.64
CA ASN A 55 -14.58 -1.43 15.53
C ASN A 55 -14.14 -2.76 14.85
N GLN A 56 -14.29 -2.90 13.55
CA GLN A 56 -13.76 -4.03 12.79
C GLN A 56 -12.33 -3.70 12.34
N LYS A 57 -11.35 -4.53 12.74
CA LYS A 57 -9.96 -4.36 12.32
C LYS A 57 -9.83 -4.48 10.80
N VAL A 58 -9.04 -3.61 10.21
CA VAL A 58 -8.69 -3.63 8.78
C VAL A 58 -7.19 -3.46 8.60
N THR A 59 -6.64 -4.22 7.65
CA THR A 59 -5.21 -4.20 7.29
C THR A 59 -5.00 -3.88 5.82
N SER A 60 -6.04 -3.98 5.00
CA SER A 60 -5.98 -3.74 3.55
C SER A 60 -7.09 -2.80 3.07
N ILE A 61 -6.86 -2.21 1.89
CA ILE A 61 -7.88 -1.40 1.18
C ILE A 61 -9.10 -2.26 0.83
N GLU A 62 -8.89 -3.53 0.51
CA GLU A 62 -9.96 -4.45 0.20
C GLU A 62 -10.89 -4.66 1.40
N GLU A 63 -10.35 -4.96 2.58
CA GLU A 63 -11.12 -5.09 3.82
C GLU A 63 -11.90 -3.81 4.15
N LEU A 64 -11.24 -2.65 4.07
CA LEU A 64 -11.87 -1.34 4.26
C LEU A 64 -13.03 -1.12 3.29
N SER A 65 -12.81 -1.42 2.00
CA SER A 65 -13.81 -1.27 0.94
C SER A 65 -15.00 -2.20 1.13
N ASN A 66 -14.77 -3.43 1.59
CA ASN A 66 -15.84 -4.40 1.82
C ASN A 66 -16.78 -3.94 2.95
N VAL A 67 -16.24 -3.45 4.06
CA VAL A 67 -17.07 -2.90 5.15
C VAL A 67 -17.89 -1.69 4.68
N ILE A 68 -17.32 -0.82 3.83
CA ILE A 68 -18.05 0.32 3.27
C ILE A 68 -19.17 -0.14 2.33
N LYS A 69 -18.91 -1.14 1.46
CA LYS A 69 -19.90 -1.67 0.51
C LYS A 69 -21.07 -2.40 1.19
N GLU A 70 -20.79 -3.06 2.31
CA GLU A 70 -21.80 -3.78 3.10
C GLU A 70 -22.59 -2.85 4.04
N GLY A 71 -22.17 -1.59 4.18
CA GLY A 71 -22.79 -0.63 5.08
C GLY A 71 -24.07 -0.02 4.56
N ASP A 72 -24.73 0.76 5.41
CA ASP A 72 -25.99 1.41 5.10
C ASP A 72 -25.80 2.64 4.19
N ILE A 73 -26.27 2.56 2.96
CA ILE A 73 -26.21 3.65 1.97
C ILE A 73 -27.03 4.87 2.44
N ALA A 74 -28.06 4.67 3.26
CA ALA A 74 -28.89 5.76 3.77
C ALA A 74 -28.19 6.56 4.86
N ASN A 75 -27.23 5.95 5.59
CA ASN A 75 -26.42 6.63 6.59
C ASN A 75 -24.93 6.31 6.42
N PRO A 76 -24.27 6.89 5.38
CA PRO A 76 -22.93 6.53 4.98
C PRO A 76 -21.86 7.19 5.86
N ARG A 77 -21.94 6.96 7.17
CA ARG A 77 -20.96 7.41 8.17
C ARG A 77 -20.32 6.23 8.85
N TYR A 78 -19.01 6.29 9.01
CA TYR A 78 -18.19 5.21 9.56
C TYR A 78 -17.25 5.77 10.61
N ASP A 79 -17.20 5.15 11.79
CA ASP A 79 -16.18 5.44 12.80
C ASP A 79 -14.87 4.77 12.40
N LEU A 80 -13.85 5.57 12.13
CA LEU A 80 -12.51 5.10 11.84
C LEU A 80 -11.63 5.21 13.09
N THR A 81 -11.01 4.10 13.45
CA THR A 81 -9.90 4.09 14.40
C THR A 81 -8.61 4.29 13.62
N ILE A 82 -7.90 5.36 13.91
CA ILE A 82 -6.63 5.69 13.24
C ILE A 82 -5.48 5.75 14.24
N LYS A 83 -4.28 5.43 13.76
CA LYS A 83 -3.02 5.71 14.45
C LYS A 83 -2.37 6.93 13.82
N ARG A 84 -1.99 7.90 14.65
CA ARG A 84 -1.22 9.09 14.30
C ARG A 84 0.03 9.15 15.18
N GLY A 85 1.14 8.66 14.70
CA GLY A 85 2.32 8.41 15.53
C GLY A 85 1.99 7.40 16.64
N LYS A 86 2.11 7.82 17.90
CA LYS A 86 1.81 6.95 19.06
C LYS A 86 0.37 7.08 19.56
N GLU A 87 -0.42 7.97 19.00
CA GLU A 87 -1.80 8.22 19.42
C GLU A 87 -2.79 7.34 18.65
N THR A 88 -3.83 6.89 19.33
CA THR A 88 -5.00 6.26 18.71
C THR A 88 -6.16 7.23 18.80
N LEU A 89 -6.76 7.55 17.66
CA LEU A 89 -7.82 8.54 17.53
C LEU A 89 -9.03 7.89 16.86
N HIS A 90 -10.21 8.45 17.12
CA HIS A 90 -11.46 8.07 16.48
C HIS A 90 -12.02 9.26 15.72
N HIS A 91 -12.31 9.05 14.44
CA HIS A 91 -12.88 10.10 13.58
C HIS A 91 -13.97 9.55 12.68
N ASP A 92 -15.02 10.32 12.51
CA ASP A 92 -16.11 9.99 11.61
C ASP A 92 -15.70 10.27 10.15
N LEU A 93 -15.75 9.22 9.32
CA LEU A 93 -15.61 9.33 7.88
C LEU A 93 -16.98 9.40 7.23
N GLN A 94 -17.21 10.44 6.45
CA GLN A 94 -18.39 10.54 5.60
C GLN A 94 -18.07 9.97 4.22
N VAL A 95 -18.96 9.09 3.73
CA VAL A 95 -18.82 8.44 2.43
C VAL A 95 -19.97 8.90 1.55
N VAL A 96 -19.72 9.09 0.27
CA VAL A 96 -20.75 9.42 -0.73
C VAL A 96 -20.86 8.27 -1.72
N TYR A 97 -22.09 7.90 -2.05
CA TYR A 97 -22.37 6.89 -3.05
C TYR A 97 -22.96 7.58 -4.28
N GLU A 98 -22.18 7.65 -5.36
CA GLU A 98 -22.58 8.20 -6.64
C GLU A 98 -22.10 7.31 -7.79
N ASN A 99 -22.91 7.20 -8.85
CA ASN A 99 -22.55 6.44 -10.06
C ASN A 99 -22.10 4.98 -9.77
N GLN A 100 -22.74 4.33 -8.80
CA GLN A 100 -22.43 2.96 -8.35
C GLN A 100 -21.03 2.83 -7.72
N GLN A 101 -20.44 3.92 -7.26
CA GLN A 101 -19.14 3.94 -6.59
C GLN A 101 -19.22 4.68 -5.26
N PHE A 102 -18.41 4.24 -4.31
CA PHE A 102 -18.21 4.94 -3.04
C PHE A 102 -17.02 5.90 -3.16
N SER A 103 -17.21 7.11 -2.63
CA SER A 103 -16.17 8.13 -2.52
C SER A 103 -15.98 8.53 -1.08
N THR A 104 -14.77 8.40 -0.58
CA THR A 104 -14.40 8.72 0.81
C THR A 104 -13.76 10.11 0.95
N GLY A 105 -13.31 10.69 -0.16
CA GLY A 105 -12.49 11.90 -0.14
C GLY A 105 -11.04 11.66 0.27
N LEU A 106 -10.61 10.41 0.46
CA LEU A 106 -9.26 10.03 0.85
C LEU A 106 -8.54 9.26 -0.26
N TYR A 107 -7.26 9.54 -0.44
CA TYR A 107 -6.32 8.68 -1.14
C TYR A 107 -5.59 7.83 -0.13
N VAL A 108 -5.55 6.53 -0.37
CA VAL A 108 -5.01 5.56 0.58
C VAL A 108 -4.08 4.55 -0.09
N LYS A 109 -3.20 3.95 0.72
CA LYS A 109 -2.32 2.84 0.36
C LYS A 109 -2.26 1.84 1.51
N ASP A 110 -2.12 0.57 1.21
CA ASP A 110 -1.92 -0.51 2.20
C ASP A 110 -0.57 -1.22 2.03
N ALA A 111 0.13 -0.94 0.94
CA ALA A 111 1.46 -1.47 0.67
C ALA A 111 2.35 -0.47 -0.07
N ILE A 112 3.65 -0.71 -0.02
CA ILE A 112 4.66 -0.05 -0.85
C ILE A 112 5.40 -1.10 -1.66
N SER A 113 5.53 -0.87 -2.96
CA SER A 113 6.20 -1.79 -3.88
C SER A 113 7.49 -1.18 -4.39
N GLY A 114 8.47 -2.04 -4.59
CA GLY A 114 9.77 -1.69 -5.14
C GLY A 114 10.34 -2.82 -5.98
N VAL A 115 11.53 -2.61 -6.49
CA VAL A 115 12.25 -3.58 -7.29
C VAL A 115 13.67 -3.77 -6.76
N GLY A 116 14.24 -4.93 -7.05
CA GLY A 116 15.59 -5.25 -6.68
C GLY A 116 16.21 -6.25 -7.65
N THR A 117 17.41 -6.69 -7.31
CA THR A 117 18.12 -7.74 -8.04
C THR A 117 18.55 -8.82 -7.06
N LEU A 118 18.19 -10.05 -7.34
CA LEU A 118 18.68 -11.21 -6.60
C LEU A 118 20.21 -11.29 -6.81
N THR A 119 20.97 -11.23 -5.74
CA THR A 119 22.44 -11.24 -5.81
C THR A 119 22.99 -12.64 -5.70
N PHE A 120 22.48 -13.44 -4.77
CA PHE A 120 22.89 -14.82 -4.57
C PHE A 120 21.81 -15.64 -3.86
N TYR A 121 21.91 -16.95 -4.01
CA TYR A 121 21.18 -17.94 -3.22
C TYR A 121 22.14 -18.93 -2.58
N ASN A 122 21.91 -19.23 -1.30
CA ASN A 122 22.63 -20.28 -0.56
C ASN A 122 21.74 -21.52 -0.40
N PRO A 123 21.97 -22.59 -1.17
CA PRO A 123 21.13 -23.79 -1.13
C PRO A 123 21.27 -24.57 0.18
N ALA A 124 22.36 -24.43 0.90
CA ALA A 124 22.59 -25.15 2.14
C ALA A 124 21.74 -24.59 3.32
N THR A 125 21.43 -23.32 3.28
CA THR A 125 20.66 -22.63 4.35
C THR A 125 19.30 -22.12 3.87
N SER A 126 18.98 -22.26 2.58
CA SER A 126 17.79 -21.69 1.94
C SER A 126 17.65 -20.18 2.17
N THR A 127 18.81 -19.49 2.20
CA THR A 127 18.86 -18.04 2.34
C THR A 127 19.30 -17.40 1.04
N PHE A 128 18.88 -16.16 0.80
CA PHE A 128 19.30 -15.40 -0.36
C PHE A 128 19.72 -13.98 0.07
N GLY A 129 20.47 -13.32 -0.80
CA GLY A 129 20.77 -11.91 -0.71
C GLY A 129 20.28 -11.19 -1.94
N ALA A 130 19.69 -10.03 -1.74
CA ALA A 130 19.22 -9.18 -2.82
C ALA A 130 19.56 -7.73 -2.56
N LEU A 131 19.76 -6.96 -3.62
CA LEU A 131 19.96 -5.53 -3.56
C LEU A 131 18.71 -4.83 -4.07
N GLY A 132 17.98 -4.17 -3.17
CA GLY A 132 16.81 -3.36 -3.50
C GLY A 132 17.16 -1.89 -3.67
N HIS A 133 16.31 -1.16 -4.39
CA HIS A 133 16.31 0.29 -4.33
C HIS A 133 15.67 0.76 -3.03
N ALA A 134 16.09 1.92 -2.54
CA ALA A 134 15.41 2.53 -1.41
C ALA A 134 13.94 2.77 -1.75
N MET A 135 13.06 2.17 -0.94
CA MET A 135 11.62 2.38 -1.04
C MET A 135 11.27 3.44 0.02
N SER A 136 11.07 4.66 -0.43
CA SER A 136 10.63 5.75 0.44
C SER A 136 9.35 6.33 -0.12
N ASP A 137 8.33 6.40 0.72
CA ASP A 137 7.24 7.33 0.48
C ASP A 137 7.62 8.63 1.20
N SER A 138 7.91 9.69 0.46
CA SER A 138 8.38 10.97 1.00
C SER A 138 7.42 11.62 2.01
N LYS A 139 6.25 11.04 2.17
CA LYS A 139 5.21 11.49 3.12
C LYS A 139 5.06 10.58 4.33
N LEU A 140 5.73 9.43 4.36
CA LEU A 140 5.59 8.40 5.38
C LEU A 140 6.99 8.09 5.92
N ASP A 141 7.31 8.69 7.03
CA ASP A 141 8.61 8.55 7.69
C ASP A 141 8.52 7.52 8.81
N SER A 142 8.39 6.21 8.45
CA SER A 142 8.59 5.19 9.47
C SER A 142 8.64 3.75 8.95
N GLU A 143 9.77 3.11 9.16
CA GLU A 143 9.95 1.66 9.13
C GLU A 143 9.02 0.94 10.13
N GLU A 144 8.55 1.63 11.17
CA GLU A 144 7.64 1.11 12.21
C GLU A 144 6.23 0.76 11.67
N LEU A 145 5.89 1.18 10.46
CA LEU A 145 4.57 0.95 9.86
C LEU A 145 4.47 -0.35 9.05
N ILE A 146 5.59 -1.01 8.80
CA ILE A 146 5.64 -2.22 7.98
C ILE A 146 5.32 -3.43 8.85
N GLN A 147 4.42 -4.27 8.37
CA GLN A 147 4.01 -5.51 9.05
C GLN A 147 4.62 -6.74 8.40
N ASN A 148 4.57 -6.83 7.08
CA ASN A 148 5.06 -7.96 6.29
C ASN A 148 5.84 -7.47 5.08
N GLY A 149 6.59 -8.40 4.47
CA GLY A 149 7.24 -8.16 3.20
C GLY A 149 7.23 -9.41 2.35
N ASN A 150 6.95 -9.25 1.08
CA ASN A 150 6.95 -10.30 0.08
C ASN A 150 8.00 -10.01 -0.98
N ILE A 151 8.67 -11.04 -1.45
CA ILE A 151 9.60 -10.97 -2.58
C ILE A 151 9.12 -11.99 -3.61
N PHE A 152 8.99 -11.53 -4.85
CA PHE A 152 8.47 -12.34 -5.93
C PHE A 152 9.30 -12.11 -7.21
N GLU A 153 9.19 -13.03 -8.15
CA GLU A 153 9.80 -12.90 -9.46
C GLU A 153 9.19 -11.68 -10.19
N SER A 154 10.05 -10.92 -10.86
CA SER A 154 9.64 -9.72 -11.58
C SER A 154 10.28 -9.69 -12.96
N THR A 155 9.50 -9.38 -13.97
CA THR A 155 9.99 -9.26 -15.36
C THR A 155 9.88 -7.82 -15.84
N VAL A 156 10.97 -7.31 -16.42
CA VAL A 156 10.95 -5.99 -17.08
C VAL A 156 10.16 -6.10 -18.38
N THR A 157 9.01 -5.46 -18.44
CA THR A 157 8.11 -5.49 -19.60
C THR A 157 8.37 -4.37 -20.61
N SER A 158 8.88 -3.24 -20.13
CA SER A 158 9.15 -2.08 -20.98
C SER A 158 10.22 -1.18 -20.38
N ILE A 159 10.93 -0.48 -21.25
CA ILE A 159 11.95 0.50 -20.88
C ILE A 159 11.58 1.84 -21.50
N LYS A 160 11.30 2.83 -20.66
CA LYS A 160 11.19 4.22 -21.08
C LYS A 160 12.55 4.88 -20.92
N LYS A 161 13.21 5.24 -22.03
CA LYS A 161 14.51 5.91 -22.00
C LYS A 161 14.39 7.30 -21.38
N ALA A 162 15.42 7.72 -20.65
CA ALA A 162 15.54 9.08 -20.17
C ALA A 162 15.62 10.07 -21.36
N THR A 163 15.00 11.23 -21.17
CA THR A 163 15.12 12.39 -22.06
C THR A 163 15.66 13.55 -21.26
N THR A 164 15.99 14.66 -21.93
CA THR A 164 16.42 15.90 -21.25
C THR A 164 15.36 16.48 -20.32
N GLN A 165 14.09 16.05 -20.42
CA GLN A 165 12.94 16.57 -19.67
C GLN A 165 12.26 15.52 -18.78
N SER A 166 12.66 14.25 -18.85
CA SER A 166 12.07 13.18 -18.05
C SER A 166 13.09 12.08 -17.71
N SER A 167 13.06 11.60 -16.47
CA SER A 167 13.86 10.46 -16.04
C SER A 167 13.44 9.19 -16.78
N GLY A 168 14.39 8.29 -17.04
CA GLY A 168 14.11 6.95 -17.53
C GLY A 168 13.33 6.15 -16.48
N CYS A 169 12.54 5.20 -16.95
CA CYS A 169 11.76 4.31 -16.09
C CYS A 169 11.79 2.89 -16.66
N LEU A 170 11.92 1.91 -15.78
CA LEU A 170 11.67 0.50 -16.09
C LEU A 170 10.25 0.17 -15.62
N LEU A 171 9.46 -0.42 -16.51
CA LEU A 171 8.14 -0.94 -16.19
C LEU A 171 8.28 -2.44 -15.96
N TYR A 172 7.74 -2.89 -14.84
CA TYR A 172 7.77 -4.28 -14.39
C TYR A 172 6.34 -4.83 -14.35
N THR A 173 6.17 -6.12 -14.62
CA THR A 173 5.01 -6.87 -14.17
C THR A 173 5.46 -7.80 -13.06
N SER A 174 4.69 -7.85 -12.00
CA SER A 174 4.72 -8.95 -11.05
C SER A 174 3.76 -10.01 -11.57
N ASP A 175 4.23 -11.19 -11.89
CA ASP A 175 3.36 -12.35 -11.92
C ASP A 175 3.08 -12.73 -10.45
N ALA A 176 2.12 -12.04 -9.84
CA ALA A 176 1.41 -12.63 -8.74
C ALA A 176 0.67 -13.81 -9.34
N ALA A 177 1.10 -15.02 -8.99
CA ALA A 177 0.42 -16.23 -9.41
C ALA A 177 -1.04 -16.11 -8.97
N TYR A 178 -1.93 -15.92 -9.94
CA TYR A 178 -3.33 -16.22 -9.79
C TYR A 178 -3.41 -17.73 -9.66
N GLU A 179 -3.43 -18.26 -8.46
CA GLU A 179 -3.99 -19.58 -8.23
C GLU A 179 -5.50 -19.45 -8.44
N GLU A 180 -5.94 -19.74 -9.66
CA GLU A 180 -7.33 -20.11 -9.90
C GLU A 180 -7.55 -21.46 -9.21
N ASP A 181 -8.11 -21.42 -8.02
CA ASP A 181 -8.76 -22.59 -7.44
C ASP A 181 -9.98 -22.94 -8.29
N SER A 182 -9.87 -24.07 -8.98
CA SER A 182 -10.94 -24.78 -9.70
C SER A 182 -11.86 -25.51 -8.73
#